data_74e76a23f2e6038ae418ffd5772735b6
#
_entry.id   74e76a23f2e6038ae418ffd5772735b6
#
_cell.length_a   1.000
_cell.length_b   1.000
_cell.length_c   1.000
_cell.angle_alpha   90.00
_cell.angle_beta   90.00
_cell.angle_gamma   90.00
#
_symmetry.space_group_name_H-M   'P 1'
#
loop_
_entity.id
_entity.type
_entity.pdbx_description
1 polymer ?
#
loop_
_entity_poly.entity_id
_entity_poly.type
_entity_poly.pdbx_seq_one_letter_code
_entity_poly.pdbx_strand_id
1 'polypeptide(L)'
;MISKNGPLRIGIGGPVGSGKTMLTEKLCKAMREDYSIAVVTNDIYTKEDAMVLVRRQALPEERIVGVETGGCPHTAIREDASINLQAIAEINRRIPDLDIVFIESGGDNLAATFSPDLADLTLYVISVCQGGDIPRKGGPGITRSDFLVVNKADLAPYVNVDLGQMDIDAKASRGERPFGFTDLSRGKGVAEIVDFIVEQGGLRA
;
A
#
# COMPACT_ATOMS: atom_id res chain seq x y z
N MET A 1 -7.66 17.04 15.41
CA MET A 1 -9.05 17.49 15.06
C MET A 1 -9.66 16.33 14.28
N ILE A 2 -10.71 15.70 14.79
CA ILE A 2 -11.36 14.56 14.11
C ILE A 2 -11.86 15.04 12.74
N SER A 3 -11.41 14.39 11.66
CA SER A 3 -11.90 14.69 10.31
C SER A 3 -13.42 14.43 10.26
N LYS A 4 -14.19 15.38 9.69
CA LYS A 4 -15.63 15.20 9.51
C LYS A 4 -15.99 14.03 8.58
N ASN A 5 -15.02 13.59 7.76
CA ASN A 5 -15.17 12.54 6.76
C ASN A 5 -14.55 11.19 7.21
N GLY A 6 -14.09 11.09 8.47
CA GLY A 6 -13.36 9.93 8.97
C GLY A 6 -11.86 9.96 8.61
N PRO A 7 -11.12 8.87 8.86
CA PRO A 7 -9.70 8.75 8.56
C PRO A 7 -9.42 8.71 7.04
N LEU A 8 -8.25 9.20 6.64
CA LEU A 8 -7.73 9.01 5.28
C LEU A 8 -7.48 7.51 5.04
N ARG A 9 -8.08 6.95 4.00
CA ARG A 9 -7.97 5.54 3.65
C ARG A 9 -7.00 5.36 2.50
N ILE A 10 -5.92 4.62 2.73
CA ILE A 10 -4.83 4.43 1.77
C ILE A 10 -4.74 2.96 1.40
N GLY A 11 -5.07 2.63 0.15
CA GLY A 11 -4.93 1.30 -0.40
C GLY A 11 -3.47 1.00 -0.80
N ILE A 12 -2.94 -0.15 -0.36
CA ILE A 12 -1.62 -0.65 -0.72
C ILE A 12 -1.80 -1.95 -1.50
N GLY A 13 -1.67 -1.87 -2.83
CA GLY A 13 -1.81 -3.00 -3.75
C GLY A 13 -0.47 -3.45 -4.31
N GLY A 14 -0.50 -4.61 -4.99
CA GLY A 14 0.65 -5.15 -5.70
C GLY A 14 0.78 -6.66 -5.61
N PRO A 15 1.58 -7.28 -6.48
CA PRO A 15 1.76 -8.73 -6.52
C PRO A 15 2.38 -9.31 -5.25
N VAL A 16 2.22 -10.61 -5.05
CA VAL A 16 2.89 -11.35 -3.97
C VAL A 16 4.40 -11.17 -4.09
N GLY A 17 5.06 -10.92 -2.96
CA GLY A 17 6.52 -10.74 -2.89
C GLY A 17 7.01 -9.36 -3.36
N SER A 18 6.17 -8.41 -3.74
CA SER A 18 6.56 -7.05 -4.11
C SER A 18 7.08 -6.23 -2.93
N GLY A 19 6.59 -6.50 -1.70
CA GLY A 19 6.98 -5.82 -0.47
C GLY A 19 5.91 -4.91 0.12
N LYS A 20 4.63 -5.17 -0.16
CA LYS A 20 3.49 -4.44 0.41
C LYS A 20 3.55 -4.36 1.93
N THR A 21 3.63 -5.52 2.59
CA THR A 21 3.68 -5.61 4.07
C THR A 21 4.88 -4.88 4.65
N MET A 22 6.02 -4.89 3.93
CA MET A 22 7.19 -4.10 4.33
C MET A 22 6.94 -2.61 4.17
N LEU A 23 6.29 -2.17 3.09
CA LEU A 23 5.91 -0.77 2.91
C LEU A 23 4.95 -0.34 4.02
N THR A 24 3.90 -1.12 4.27
CA THR A 24 2.94 -0.87 5.35
C THR A 24 3.65 -0.70 6.70
N GLU A 25 4.59 -1.62 7.05
CA GLU A 25 5.41 -1.53 8.26
C GLU A 25 6.21 -0.21 8.31
N LYS A 26 6.90 0.13 7.23
CA LYS A 26 7.76 1.32 7.19
C LYS A 26 6.96 2.62 7.29
N LEU A 27 5.82 2.70 6.61
CA LEU A 27 4.93 3.86 6.70
C LEU A 27 4.34 4.00 8.12
N CYS A 28 3.86 2.91 8.71
CA CYS A 28 3.39 2.94 10.11
C CYS A 28 4.46 3.47 11.05
N LYS A 29 5.69 2.95 10.97
CA LYS A 29 6.80 3.38 11.83
C LYS A 29 7.24 4.82 11.60
N ALA A 30 7.16 5.29 10.36
CA ALA A 30 7.55 6.67 10.02
C ALA A 30 6.51 7.71 10.44
N MET A 31 5.23 7.33 10.53
CA MET A 31 4.13 8.29 10.70
C MET A 31 3.40 8.18 12.05
N ARG A 32 3.57 7.09 12.82
CA ARG A 32 2.78 6.81 14.03
C ARG A 32 3.01 7.76 15.21
N GLU A 33 4.10 8.52 15.20
CA GLU A 33 4.37 9.51 16.25
C GLU A 33 3.58 10.82 16.01
N ASP A 34 3.23 11.07 14.72
CA ASP A 34 2.54 12.29 14.30
C ASP A 34 1.05 12.05 14.02
N TYR A 35 0.66 10.81 13.67
CA TYR A 35 -0.69 10.46 13.25
C TYR A 35 -1.22 9.22 13.97
N SER A 36 -2.52 9.23 14.27
CA SER A 36 -3.25 8.06 14.77
C SER A 36 -3.57 7.12 13.61
N ILE A 37 -2.89 5.94 13.58
CA ILE A 37 -2.91 5.03 12.44
C ILE A 37 -3.53 3.68 12.83
N ALA A 38 -4.25 3.08 11.89
CA ALA A 38 -4.65 1.68 11.92
C ALA A 38 -4.35 0.98 10.58
N VAL A 39 -4.33 -0.35 10.60
CA VAL A 39 -4.10 -1.18 9.42
C VAL A 39 -5.17 -2.24 9.29
N VAL A 40 -5.67 -2.43 8.07
CA VAL A 40 -6.48 -3.58 7.66
C VAL A 40 -5.70 -4.36 6.60
N THR A 41 -5.40 -5.63 6.86
CA THR A 41 -4.75 -6.51 5.86
C THR A 41 -5.75 -7.50 5.32
N ASN A 42 -5.69 -7.77 4.01
CA ASN A 42 -6.50 -8.77 3.35
C ASN A 42 -5.64 -9.99 3.01
N ASP A 43 -6.10 -11.18 3.39
CA ASP A 43 -5.49 -12.43 2.99
C ASP A 43 -6.58 -13.45 2.63
N ILE A 44 -6.24 -14.46 1.84
CA ILE A 44 -7.21 -15.45 1.35
C ILE A 44 -7.61 -16.41 2.48
N TYR A 45 -6.63 -16.94 3.21
CA TYR A 45 -6.83 -18.02 4.18
C TYR A 45 -6.20 -17.79 5.54
N THR A 46 -5.41 -16.74 5.70
CA THR A 46 -4.62 -16.52 6.91
C THR A 46 -4.64 -15.06 7.34
N LYS A 47 -4.15 -14.78 8.52
CA LYS A 47 -3.87 -13.43 9.01
C LYS A 47 -2.36 -13.19 9.08
N GLU A 48 -1.58 -13.85 8.20
CA GLU A 48 -0.12 -13.84 8.29
C GLU A 48 0.45 -12.43 8.16
N ASP A 49 -0.05 -11.62 7.22
CA ASP A 49 0.41 -10.23 7.05
C ASP A 49 0.12 -9.39 8.30
N ALA A 50 -1.06 -9.55 8.91
CA ALA A 50 -1.37 -8.90 10.19
C ALA A 50 -0.41 -9.34 11.30
N MET A 51 -0.15 -10.65 11.41
CA MET A 51 0.79 -11.19 12.41
C MET A 51 2.23 -10.73 12.17
N VAL A 52 2.64 -10.58 10.91
CA VAL A 52 3.97 -10.01 10.57
C VAL A 52 4.08 -8.58 11.06
N LEU A 53 3.08 -7.73 10.84
CA LEU A 53 3.07 -6.35 11.29
C LEU A 53 3.11 -6.23 12.83
N VAL A 54 2.37 -7.09 13.54
CA VAL A 54 2.41 -7.16 15.02
C VAL A 54 3.80 -7.60 15.49
N ARG A 55 4.35 -8.71 14.96
CA ARG A 55 5.68 -9.22 15.32
C ARG A 55 6.79 -8.19 15.08
N ARG A 56 6.66 -7.37 14.04
CA ARG A 56 7.61 -6.32 13.71
C ARG A 56 7.34 -5.00 14.42
N GLN A 57 6.35 -4.96 15.30
CA GLN A 57 5.98 -3.77 16.08
C GLN A 57 5.71 -2.54 15.19
N ALA A 58 4.99 -2.75 14.09
CA ALA A 58 4.55 -1.67 13.22
C ALA A 58 3.60 -0.73 13.96
N LEU A 59 2.58 -1.31 14.60
CA LEU A 59 1.61 -0.68 15.50
C LEU A 59 1.27 -1.64 16.65
N PRO A 60 0.59 -1.17 17.72
CA PRO A 60 -0.07 -2.03 18.70
C PRO A 60 -1.08 -2.98 18.04
N GLU A 61 -1.23 -4.19 18.57
CA GLU A 61 -2.05 -5.25 17.98
C GLU A 61 -3.52 -4.81 17.77
N GLU A 62 -4.08 -4.06 18.70
CA GLU A 62 -5.45 -3.54 18.62
C GLU A 62 -5.71 -2.58 17.45
N ARG A 63 -4.65 -2.09 16.79
CA ARG A 63 -4.68 -1.22 15.61
C ARG A 63 -4.49 -1.97 14.29
N ILE A 64 -4.32 -3.29 14.34
CA ILE A 64 -4.10 -4.12 13.17
C ILE A 64 -5.22 -5.16 13.08
N VAL A 65 -5.95 -5.18 11.98
CA VAL A 65 -7.03 -6.15 11.72
C VAL A 65 -6.73 -6.95 10.46
N GLY A 66 -6.65 -8.26 10.61
CA GLY A 66 -6.59 -9.19 9.48
C GLY A 66 -8.00 -9.59 9.04
N VAL A 67 -8.30 -9.43 7.76
CA VAL A 67 -9.55 -9.84 7.12
C VAL A 67 -9.27 -11.06 6.24
N GLU A 68 -10.00 -12.15 6.47
CA GLU A 68 -9.98 -13.33 5.63
C GLU A 68 -11.04 -13.20 4.53
N THR A 69 -10.60 -13.09 3.28
CA THR A 69 -11.50 -12.83 2.15
C THR A 69 -12.17 -14.08 1.61
N GLY A 70 -11.70 -15.28 2.00
CA GLY A 70 -12.32 -16.58 1.69
C GLY A 70 -12.39 -16.94 0.20
N GLY A 71 -11.83 -16.13 -0.67
CA GLY A 71 -11.91 -16.26 -2.11
C GLY A 71 -10.91 -15.37 -2.84
N CYS A 72 -11.33 -14.74 -3.92
CA CYS A 72 -10.47 -13.84 -4.67
C CYS A 72 -10.23 -12.53 -3.92
N PRO A 73 -8.99 -12.18 -3.54
CA PRO A 73 -8.68 -10.95 -2.80
C PRO A 73 -9.08 -9.67 -3.55
N HIS A 74 -9.14 -9.72 -4.89
CA HIS A 74 -9.56 -8.59 -5.71
C HIS A 74 -11.01 -8.19 -5.45
N THR A 75 -11.90 -9.16 -5.19
CA THR A 75 -13.30 -8.90 -4.89
C THR A 75 -13.42 -8.02 -3.65
N ALA A 76 -12.69 -8.34 -2.59
CA ALA A 76 -12.76 -7.63 -1.31
C ALA A 76 -12.24 -6.19 -1.36
N ILE A 77 -11.39 -5.83 -2.31
CA ILE A 77 -10.87 -4.46 -2.44
C ILE A 77 -11.58 -3.65 -3.54
N ARG A 78 -12.34 -4.28 -4.44
CA ARG A 78 -12.93 -3.60 -5.59
C ARG A 78 -14.43 -3.85 -5.75
N GLU A 79 -14.85 -5.12 -5.94
CA GLU A 79 -16.22 -5.45 -6.35
C GLU A 79 -17.19 -5.48 -5.19
N ASP A 80 -16.76 -6.01 -4.05
CA ASP A 80 -17.50 -6.03 -2.79
C ASP A 80 -16.58 -5.71 -1.61
N ALA A 81 -16.41 -4.42 -1.38
CA ALA A 81 -15.56 -3.91 -0.29
C ALA A 81 -16.22 -3.97 1.09
N SER A 82 -17.41 -4.57 1.23
CA SER A 82 -18.23 -4.53 2.45
C SER A 82 -17.48 -5.04 3.69
N ILE A 83 -16.72 -6.12 3.55
CA ILE A 83 -15.95 -6.71 4.66
C ILE A 83 -14.85 -5.76 5.16
N ASN A 84 -14.18 -5.06 4.27
CA ASN A 84 -13.17 -4.06 4.61
C ASN A 84 -13.79 -2.81 5.21
N LEU A 85 -14.89 -2.33 4.64
CA LEU A 85 -15.64 -1.17 5.16
C LEU A 85 -16.16 -1.45 6.58
N GLN A 86 -16.64 -2.68 6.84
CA GLN A 86 -17.06 -3.11 8.17
C GLN A 86 -15.88 -3.12 9.15
N ALA A 87 -14.71 -3.66 8.76
CA ALA A 87 -13.51 -3.67 9.59
C ALA A 87 -13.05 -2.24 9.92
N ILE A 88 -13.06 -1.34 8.93
CA ILE A 88 -12.72 0.08 9.12
C ILE A 88 -13.70 0.76 10.07
N ALA A 89 -15.01 0.54 9.89
CA ALA A 89 -16.03 1.11 10.76
C ALA A 89 -15.90 0.62 12.21
N GLU A 90 -15.54 -0.65 12.41
CA GLU A 90 -15.29 -1.21 13.73
C GLU A 90 -14.06 -0.62 14.40
N ILE A 91 -12.94 -0.51 13.67
CA ILE A 91 -11.71 0.14 14.17
C ILE A 91 -12.00 1.60 14.53
N ASN A 92 -12.69 2.34 13.67
CA ASN A 92 -13.00 3.75 13.90
C ASN A 92 -13.93 3.96 15.11
N ARG A 93 -14.80 3.01 15.43
CA ARG A 93 -15.60 3.05 16.67
C ARG A 93 -14.75 2.84 17.93
N ARG A 94 -13.72 1.98 17.84
CA ARG A 94 -12.78 1.72 18.96
C ARG A 94 -11.76 2.83 19.15
N ILE A 95 -11.35 3.46 18.05
CA ILE A 95 -10.34 4.52 17.99
C ILE A 95 -10.92 5.71 17.23
N PRO A 96 -11.71 6.58 17.90
CA PRO A 96 -12.45 7.65 17.20
C PRO A 96 -11.59 8.78 16.63
N ASP A 97 -10.32 8.86 17.00
CA ASP A 97 -9.35 9.87 16.60
C ASP A 97 -8.37 9.38 15.52
N LEU A 98 -8.77 8.37 14.75
CA LEU A 98 -7.96 7.90 13.63
C LEU A 98 -7.78 8.96 12.56
N ASP A 99 -6.53 9.17 12.16
CA ASP A 99 -6.14 10.03 11.03
C ASP A 99 -5.99 9.22 9.75
N ILE A 100 -5.42 8.00 9.83
CA ILE A 100 -5.07 7.18 8.68
C ILE A 100 -5.47 5.72 8.90
N VAL A 101 -6.02 5.09 7.85
CA VAL A 101 -6.17 3.64 7.75
C VAL A 101 -5.44 3.15 6.50
N PHE A 102 -4.39 2.34 6.67
CA PHE A 102 -3.79 1.59 5.57
C PHE A 102 -4.59 0.32 5.31
N ILE A 103 -4.87 0.03 4.03
CA ILE A 103 -5.60 -1.15 3.59
C ILE A 103 -4.71 -1.93 2.63
N GLU A 104 -4.12 -3.03 3.11
CA GLU A 104 -3.22 -3.86 2.31
C GLU A 104 -4.01 -4.95 1.57
N SER A 105 -3.78 -5.09 0.25
CA SER A 105 -4.37 -6.17 -0.55
C SER A 105 -3.68 -7.51 -0.30
N GLY A 106 -4.41 -8.61 -0.46
CA GLY A 106 -3.93 -9.98 -0.26
C GLY A 106 -2.97 -10.52 -1.33
N GLY A 107 -2.34 -9.65 -2.09
CA GLY A 107 -1.51 -10.04 -3.23
C GLY A 107 -2.35 -10.19 -4.50
N ASP A 108 -2.02 -9.39 -5.48
CA ASP A 108 -2.81 -9.29 -6.70
C ASP A 108 -1.94 -9.44 -7.97
N ASN A 109 -2.58 -9.49 -9.10
CA ASN A 109 -1.94 -9.30 -10.40
C ASN A 109 -2.04 -7.81 -10.79
N LEU A 110 -1.32 -7.37 -11.81
CA LEU A 110 -1.24 -5.98 -12.24
C LEU A 110 -2.60 -5.33 -12.61
N ALA A 111 -3.67 -6.08 -12.62
CA ALA A 111 -5.02 -5.62 -12.95
C ALA A 111 -5.83 -5.10 -11.74
N ALA A 112 -5.42 -5.42 -10.52
CA ALA A 112 -6.16 -5.03 -9.33
C ALA A 112 -6.06 -3.52 -9.07
N THR A 113 -7.20 -2.95 -8.69
CA THR A 113 -7.32 -1.56 -8.22
C THR A 113 -8.30 -1.52 -7.06
N PHE A 114 -8.11 -0.58 -6.15
CA PHE A 114 -9.07 -0.35 -5.07
C PHE A 114 -10.35 0.33 -5.60
N SER A 115 -11.49 -0.01 -4.98
CA SER A 115 -12.72 0.77 -5.16
C SER A 115 -12.52 2.18 -4.60
N PRO A 116 -13.01 3.22 -5.30
CA PRO A 116 -13.04 4.58 -4.75
C PRO A 116 -13.83 4.70 -3.44
N ASP A 117 -14.79 3.79 -3.20
CA ASP A 117 -15.54 3.74 -1.95
C ASP A 117 -14.68 3.22 -0.79
N LEU A 118 -13.58 2.50 -1.08
CA LEU A 118 -12.72 1.88 -0.07
C LEU A 118 -11.46 2.69 0.20
N ALA A 119 -10.83 3.25 -0.82
CA ALA A 119 -9.56 3.97 -0.68
C ALA A 119 -9.62 5.35 -1.32
N ASP A 120 -9.14 6.36 -0.59
CA ASP A 120 -9.05 7.76 -1.01
C ASP A 120 -7.75 8.01 -1.80
N LEU A 121 -6.66 7.31 -1.43
CA LEU A 121 -5.38 7.26 -2.13
C LEU A 121 -4.95 5.81 -2.33
N THR A 122 -4.19 5.56 -3.40
CA THR A 122 -3.69 4.23 -3.75
C THR A 122 -2.20 4.22 -4.02
N LEU A 123 -1.48 3.36 -3.31
CA LEU A 123 -0.09 3.02 -3.54
C LEU A 123 -0.02 1.64 -4.21
N TYR A 124 0.73 1.50 -5.29
CA TYR A 124 0.91 0.21 -5.93
C TYR A 124 2.38 -0.20 -5.91
N VAL A 125 2.67 -1.39 -5.39
CA VAL A 125 4.04 -1.87 -5.17
C VAL A 125 4.37 -2.96 -6.17
N ILE A 126 5.42 -2.74 -6.97
CA ILE A 126 6.07 -3.76 -7.79
C ILE A 126 7.50 -3.96 -7.34
N SER A 127 8.16 -5.01 -7.80
CA SER A 127 9.56 -5.29 -7.47
C SER A 127 10.37 -5.51 -8.74
N VAL A 128 11.61 -5.04 -8.75
CA VAL A 128 12.57 -5.34 -9.84
C VAL A 128 12.77 -6.84 -10.05
N CYS A 129 12.57 -7.65 -9.00
CA CYS A 129 12.66 -9.11 -9.09
C CYS A 129 11.54 -9.77 -9.89
N GLN A 130 10.49 -9.02 -10.24
CA GLN A 130 9.35 -9.49 -11.06
C GLN A 130 9.58 -9.26 -12.56
N GLY A 131 10.67 -8.55 -12.92
CA GLY A 131 11.07 -8.23 -14.29
C GLY A 131 11.09 -6.74 -14.57
N GLY A 132 12.11 -6.29 -15.30
CA GLY A 132 12.29 -4.88 -15.65
C GLY A 132 11.25 -4.34 -16.65
N ASP A 133 10.52 -5.22 -17.31
CA ASP A 133 9.48 -4.87 -18.29
C ASP A 133 8.08 -4.67 -17.70
N ILE A 134 7.92 -4.85 -16.38
CA ILE A 134 6.63 -4.70 -15.70
C ILE A 134 6.00 -3.31 -15.91
N PRO A 135 6.70 -2.18 -15.77
CA PRO A 135 6.10 -0.88 -16.03
C PRO A 135 5.59 -0.72 -17.46
N ARG A 136 6.33 -1.25 -18.44
CA ARG A 136 5.94 -1.22 -19.87
C ARG A 136 4.74 -2.11 -20.17
N LYS A 137 4.64 -3.27 -19.52
CA LYS A 137 3.46 -4.16 -19.66
C LYS A 137 2.20 -3.48 -19.16
N GLY A 138 2.34 -2.57 -18.23
CA GLY A 138 1.24 -1.78 -17.70
C GLY A 138 0.27 -2.62 -16.87
N GLY A 139 -0.97 -2.17 -16.88
CA GLY A 139 -2.06 -2.70 -16.07
C GLY A 139 -2.61 -1.61 -15.15
N PRO A 140 -3.89 -1.70 -14.77
CA PRO A 140 -4.55 -0.64 -13.98
C PRO A 140 -3.85 -0.32 -12.66
N GLY A 141 -3.26 -1.30 -11.98
CA GLY A 141 -2.49 -1.07 -10.76
C GLY A 141 -1.29 -0.15 -11.00
N ILE A 142 -0.58 -0.32 -12.13
CA ILE A 142 0.56 0.51 -12.49
C ILE A 142 0.12 1.88 -13.00
N THR A 143 -0.85 1.90 -13.93
CA THR A 143 -1.18 3.13 -14.67
C THR A 143 -2.12 4.07 -13.94
N ARG A 144 -2.90 3.58 -12.95
CA ARG A 144 -3.95 4.34 -12.27
C ARG A 144 -3.69 4.62 -10.80
N SER A 145 -2.78 3.88 -10.13
CA SER A 145 -2.42 4.18 -8.75
C SER A 145 -1.90 5.60 -8.61
N ASP A 146 -2.16 6.24 -7.48
CA ASP A 146 -1.72 7.60 -7.24
C ASP A 146 -0.20 7.65 -7.09
N PHE A 147 0.41 6.66 -6.46
CA PHE A 147 1.87 6.49 -6.42
C PHE A 147 2.27 5.06 -6.77
N LEU A 148 3.27 4.87 -7.66
CA LEU A 148 3.86 3.57 -7.95
C LEU A 148 5.20 3.42 -7.22
N VAL A 149 5.32 2.38 -6.41
CA VAL A 149 6.54 2.02 -5.68
C VAL A 149 7.27 0.90 -6.43
N VAL A 150 8.44 1.18 -6.97
CA VAL A 150 9.33 0.18 -7.60
C VAL A 150 10.36 -0.26 -6.56
N ASN A 151 10.04 -1.33 -5.85
CA ASN A 151 10.81 -1.81 -4.70
C ASN A 151 11.95 -2.76 -5.08
N LYS A 152 12.87 -2.97 -4.11
CA LYS A 152 14.06 -3.82 -4.22
C LYS A 152 15.03 -3.35 -5.31
N ALA A 153 15.11 -2.04 -5.52
CA ALA A 153 15.97 -1.45 -6.55
C ALA A 153 17.45 -1.83 -6.37
N ASP A 154 17.88 -2.11 -5.14
CA ASP A 154 19.23 -2.62 -4.80
C ASP A 154 19.52 -4.00 -5.41
N LEU A 155 18.49 -4.79 -5.71
CA LEU A 155 18.63 -6.11 -6.32
C LEU A 155 18.70 -6.09 -7.86
N ALA A 156 18.48 -4.93 -8.50
CA ALA A 156 18.49 -4.82 -9.95
C ALA A 156 19.74 -5.43 -10.64
N PRO A 157 20.98 -5.22 -10.14
CA PRO A 157 22.18 -5.84 -10.73
C PRO A 157 22.18 -7.37 -10.67
N TYR A 158 21.54 -7.95 -9.64
CA TYR A 158 21.51 -9.41 -9.43
C TYR A 158 20.43 -10.12 -10.25
N VAL A 159 19.44 -9.39 -10.72
CA VAL A 159 18.34 -9.92 -11.55
C VAL A 159 18.40 -9.41 -12.99
N ASN A 160 19.54 -8.79 -13.37
CA ASN A 160 19.79 -8.26 -14.70
C ASN A 160 18.71 -7.28 -15.18
N VAL A 161 18.31 -6.36 -14.32
CA VAL A 161 17.32 -5.31 -14.61
C VAL A 161 18.01 -3.97 -14.76
N ASP A 162 17.74 -3.27 -15.85
CA ASP A 162 18.17 -1.90 -16.08
C ASP A 162 17.12 -0.92 -15.49
N LEU A 163 17.52 -0.25 -14.39
CA LEU A 163 16.67 0.74 -13.73
C LEU A 163 16.43 1.98 -14.60
N GLY A 164 17.39 2.34 -15.47
CA GLY A 164 17.21 3.46 -16.41
C GLY A 164 16.12 3.18 -17.44
N GLN A 165 16.11 1.95 -17.99
CA GLN A 165 15.03 1.53 -18.89
C GLN A 165 13.68 1.45 -18.15
N MET A 166 13.69 0.95 -16.91
CA MET A 166 12.49 0.84 -16.08
C MET A 166 11.89 2.21 -15.74
N ASP A 167 12.74 3.23 -15.53
CA ASP A 167 12.33 4.63 -15.34
C ASP A 167 11.64 5.21 -16.59
N ILE A 168 12.23 4.99 -17.77
CA ILE A 168 11.64 5.41 -19.05
C ILE A 168 10.27 4.75 -19.26
N ASP A 169 10.18 3.44 -19.04
CA ASP A 169 8.94 2.69 -19.20
C ASP A 169 7.86 3.12 -18.19
N ALA A 170 8.24 3.42 -16.96
CA ALA A 170 7.33 3.92 -15.93
C ALA A 170 6.79 5.32 -16.29
N LYS A 171 7.64 6.24 -16.72
CA LYS A 171 7.23 7.55 -17.21
C LYS A 171 6.27 7.45 -18.39
N ALA A 172 6.58 6.60 -19.36
CA ALA A 172 5.73 6.40 -20.53
C ALA A 172 4.34 5.83 -20.17
N SER A 173 4.26 4.92 -19.21
CA SER A 173 3.00 4.26 -18.82
C SER A 173 2.15 5.08 -17.83
N ARG A 174 2.76 5.98 -17.07
CA ARG A 174 2.10 6.75 -16.00
C ARG A 174 1.84 8.22 -16.34
N GLY A 175 2.54 8.78 -17.33
CA GLY A 175 2.51 10.21 -17.61
C GLY A 175 3.03 11.02 -16.42
N GLU A 176 2.24 11.96 -15.93
CA GLU A 176 2.58 12.84 -14.80
C GLU A 176 2.40 12.20 -13.41
N ARG A 177 1.87 10.97 -13.34
CA ARG A 177 1.65 10.29 -12.05
C ARG A 177 2.97 9.89 -11.41
N PRO A 178 3.20 10.23 -10.12
CA PRO A 178 4.48 10.00 -9.46
C PRO A 178 4.77 8.51 -9.27
N PHE A 179 6.06 8.18 -9.27
CA PHE A 179 6.60 6.88 -8.90
C PHE A 179 8.00 7.05 -8.32
N GLY A 180 8.44 6.07 -7.55
CA GLY A 180 9.77 6.10 -6.95
C GLY A 180 10.41 4.72 -6.86
N PHE A 181 11.76 4.68 -6.98
CA PHE A 181 12.56 3.49 -6.73
C PHE A 181 12.93 3.40 -5.26
N THR A 182 12.66 2.24 -4.64
CA THR A 182 12.87 2.06 -3.21
C THR A 182 13.73 0.85 -2.89
N ASP A 183 14.41 0.92 -1.75
CA ASP A 183 14.92 -0.22 -1.00
C ASP A 183 14.28 -0.15 0.40
N LEU A 184 13.10 -0.74 0.51
CA LEU A 184 12.32 -0.70 1.75
C LEU A 184 13.03 -1.44 2.89
N SER A 185 13.91 -2.40 2.59
CA SER A 185 14.67 -3.11 3.61
C SER A 185 15.58 -2.14 4.41
N ARG A 186 16.17 -1.16 3.72
CA ARG A 186 17.00 -0.11 4.30
C ARG A 186 16.27 1.21 4.54
N GLY A 187 14.97 1.28 4.25
CA GLY A 187 14.16 2.48 4.42
C GLY A 187 14.35 3.55 3.33
N LYS A 188 15.09 3.22 2.23
CA LYS A 188 15.32 4.18 1.15
C LYS A 188 14.04 4.39 0.35
N GLY A 189 13.67 5.68 0.13
CA GLY A 189 12.48 6.09 -0.60
C GLY A 189 11.21 6.17 0.25
N VAL A 190 11.26 5.81 1.55
CA VAL A 190 10.07 5.88 2.44
C VAL A 190 9.66 7.31 2.69
N ALA A 191 10.60 8.23 2.92
CA ALA A 191 10.32 9.64 3.18
C ALA A 191 9.53 10.30 2.03
N GLU A 192 9.92 10.02 0.78
CA GLU A 192 9.22 10.54 -0.41
C GLU A 192 7.75 10.07 -0.46
N ILE A 193 7.49 8.82 -0.07
CA ILE A 193 6.13 8.29 -0.02
C ILE A 193 5.33 8.93 1.13
N VAL A 194 5.96 9.16 2.28
CA VAL A 194 5.33 9.87 3.40
C VAL A 194 4.96 11.29 2.98
N ASP A 195 5.89 12.04 2.37
CA ASP A 195 5.64 13.40 1.89
C ASP A 195 4.47 13.42 0.89
N PHE A 196 4.44 12.47 -0.05
CA PHE A 196 3.32 12.30 -0.99
C PHE A 196 1.98 12.06 -0.26
N ILE A 197 1.95 11.16 0.74
CA ILE A 197 0.74 10.88 1.51
C ILE A 197 0.25 12.11 2.25
N VAL A 198 1.16 12.84 2.91
CA VAL A 198 0.83 14.04 3.68
C VAL A 198 0.27 15.13 2.76
N GLU A 199 0.91 15.37 1.62
CA GLU A 199 0.51 16.38 0.65
C GLU A 199 -0.83 16.04 -0.01
N GLN A 200 -0.95 14.85 -0.60
CA GLN A 200 -2.14 14.45 -1.35
C GLN A 200 -3.33 14.09 -0.43
N GLY A 201 -3.05 13.57 0.74
CA GLY A 201 -4.06 13.28 1.77
C GLY A 201 -4.57 14.50 2.51
N GLY A 202 -3.95 15.66 2.31
CA GLY A 202 -4.30 16.89 3.03
C GLY A 202 -4.09 16.79 4.55
N LEU A 203 -3.15 15.93 4.96
CA LEU A 203 -2.78 15.79 6.37
C LEU A 203 -1.99 17.02 6.80
N ARG A 204 -2.27 17.48 8.00
CA ARG A 204 -1.51 18.61 8.58
C ARG A 204 -0.27 18.07 9.29
N ALA A 205 0.87 18.64 8.99
CA ALA A 205 2.09 18.46 9.76
C ALA A 205 1.96 19.11 11.16
#